data_9a83eac82736bbc7b5eeb226b76801cc
#
_entry.id   9a83eac82736bbc7b5eeb226b76801cc
#
_cell.length_a   1.000
_cell.length_b   1.000
_cell.length_c   1.000
_cell.angle_alpha   90.00
_cell.angle_beta   90.00
_cell.angle_gamma   90.00
#
_symmetry.space_group_name_H-M   'P 1'
#
loop_
_entity.id
_entity.type
_entity.pdbx_description
1 polymer ?
#
loop_
_entity_poly.entity_id
_entity_poly.type
_entity_poly.pdbx_seq_one_letter_code
_entity_poly.pdbx_strand_id
1 'polypeptide(L)'
;MEELGRGLTGSPLLGSGVLAAQALLASGDAAACERLLPAIADGSAVAALAWAGEAGRWDPGEAAYDARPGQGDARPTGPVRRTEAGRPGWELDGEAHYVLDGDRADVLLAAARAPGGIALFEVDPHQRGVTRRAVTTMDTSRRLAVVRLDGAAGRPAGSGAGGAALARARDLACVALSAEQVGAAQRALELTVAYTKARVQFGRPVGSFQALQHRMADLHVLVESARSLSYAAASAAAGGADDLGLRAAAAKAYCSEALTRVAGEMIQLHGAIGITWEHDAHRYFKRAHGAAHLFGRPSEHVARIAATVIDG
;
A
#
# COMPACT_ATOMS: atom_id res chain seq x y z
N MET A 1 -7.21 0.42 10.46
CA MET A 1 -7.23 -0.03 9.05
C MET A 1 -8.56 -0.72 8.69
N GLU A 2 -9.06 -1.65 9.50
CA GLU A 2 -10.29 -2.38 9.20
C GLU A 2 -11.49 -1.45 8.98
N GLU A 3 -11.70 -0.46 9.84
CA GLU A 3 -12.78 0.53 9.68
C GLU A 3 -12.61 1.41 8.43
N LEU A 4 -11.38 1.73 8.04
CA LEU A 4 -11.13 2.44 6.77
C LEU A 4 -11.53 1.60 5.56
N GLY A 5 -11.29 0.28 5.64
CA GLY A 5 -11.73 -0.68 4.63
C GLY A 5 -13.25 -0.78 4.53
N ARG A 6 -13.95 -0.83 5.66
CA ARG A 6 -15.43 -0.87 5.72
C ARG A 6 -16.05 0.33 5.00
N GLY A 7 -15.51 1.52 5.22
CA GLY A 7 -15.98 2.76 4.63
C GLY A 7 -15.41 3.09 3.24
N LEU A 8 -14.51 2.26 2.68
CA LEU A 8 -13.71 2.58 1.49
C LEU A 8 -13.07 3.97 1.60
N THR A 9 -12.61 4.33 2.79
CA THR A 9 -12.16 5.67 3.11
C THR A 9 -10.86 5.99 2.36
N GLY A 10 -10.84 7.11 1.65
CA GLY A 10 -9.64 7.68 1.06
C GLY A 10 -8.83 8.38 2.16
N SER A 11 -7.69 7.80 2.52
CA SER A 11 -6.83 8.32 3.59
C SER A 11 -5.36 8.10 3.23
N PRO A 12 -4.47 9.03 3.54
CA PRO A 12 -3.03 8.84 3.33
C PRO A 12 -2.41 7.89 4.36
N LEU A 13 -3.17 7.34 5.31
CA LEU A 13 -2.65 6.52 6.41
C LEU A 13 -1.82 5.33 5.90
N LEU A 14 -2.29 4.61 4.86
CA LEU A 14 -1.54 3.45 4.33
C LEU A 14 -0.23 3.88 3.67
N GLY A 15 -0.24 4.95 2.87
CA GLY A 15 0.95 5.44 2.16
C GLY A 15 1.92 6.17 3.09
N SER A 16 1.42 7.11 3.86
CA SER A 16 2.21 8.00 4.72
C SER A 16 2.47 7.40 6.11
N GLY A 17 1.40 7.15 6.87
CA GLY A 17 1.51 6.69 8.26
C GLY A 17 2.02 5.25 8.40
N VAL A 18 1.86 4.41 7.37
CA VAL A 18 2.40 3.04 7.38
C VAL A 18 3.62 2.93 6.48
N LEU A 19 3.47 2.93 5.15
CA LEU A 19 4.56 2.58 4.24
C LEU A 19 5.79 3.50 4.38
N ALA A 20 5.60 4.82 4.27
CA ALA A 20 6.69 5.79 4.34
C ALA A 20 7.28 5.89 5.75
N ALA A 21 6.43 5.94 6.79
CA ALA A 21 6.88 6.00 8.18
C ALA A 21 7.68 4.75 8.57
N GLN A 22 7.25 3.56 8.16
CA GLN A 22 7.97 2.31 8.46
C GLN A 22 9.28 2.19 7.67
N ALA A 23 9.35 2.71 6.44
CA ALA A 23 10.60 2.80 5.69
C ALA A 23 11.61 3.71 6.39
N LEU A 24 11.16 4.87 6.92
CA LEU A 24 11.99 5.76 7.73
C LEU A 24 12.49 5.09 9.01
N LEU A 25 11.60 4.48 9.78
CA LEU A 25 11.96 3.77 11.02
C LEU A 25 12.97 2.66 10.76
N ALA A 26 12.77 1.88 9.71
CA ALA A 26 13.65 0.78 9.34
C ALA A 26 14.97 1.24 8.69
N SER A 27 15.08 2.50 8.25
CA SER A 27 16.30 3.05 7.66
C SER A 27 17.44 3.22 8.65
N GLY A 28 17.13 3.30 9.97
CA GLY A 28 18.10 3.54 11.02
C GLY A 28 18.61 4.99 11.10
N ASP A 29 18.03 5.92 10.35
CA ASP A 29 18.39 7.35 10.41
C ASP A 29 17.57 8.07 11.49
N ALA A 30 18.15 8.13 12.72
CA ALA A 30 17.49 8.79 13.85
C ALA A 30 17.18 10.28 13.56
N ALA A 31 18.09 10.99 12.88
CA ALA A 31 17.90 12.40 12.57
C ALA A 31 16.76 12.64 11.56
N ALA A 32 16.62 11.76 10.55
CA ALA A 32 15.49 11.79 9.64
C ALA A 32 14.18 11.45 10.36
N CYS A 33 14.20 10.44 11.25
CA CYS A 33 13.03 10.07 12.05
C CYS A 33 12.58 11.21 12.97
N GLU A 34 13.46 11.82 13.73
CA GLU A 34 13.15 12.95 14.63
C GLU A 34 12.56 14.14 13.88
N ARG A 35 13.01 14.37 12.65
CA ARG A 35 12.56 15.51 11.84
C ARG A 35 11.24 15.27 11.13
N LEU A 36 10.99 14.06 10.62
CA LEU A 36 9.86 13.79 9.73
C LEU A 36 8.69 13.08 10.43
N LEU A 37 8.96 12.14 11.33
CA LEU A 37 7.90 11.34 11.94
C LEU A 37 6.88 12.13 12.77
N PRO A 38 7.25 13.18 13.54
CA PRO A 38 6.24 13.97 14.28
C PRO A 38 5.18 14.58 13.37
N ALA A 39 5.58 15.20 12.25
CA ALA A 39 4.67 15.81 11.30
C ALA A 39 3.82 14.78 10.53
N ILE A 40 4.36 13.58 10.28
CA ILE A 40 3.60 12.47 9.70
C ILE A 40 2.56 11.94 10.70
N ALA A 41 2.94 11.84 11.98
CA ALA A 41 2.10 11.26 13.02
C ALA A 41 0.92 12.18 13.39
N ASP A 42 1.12 13.51 13.42
CA ASP A 42 0.06 14.48 13.70
C ASP A 42 -0.75 14.88 12.45
N GLY A 43 -0.32 14.38 11.26
CA GLY A 43 -0.99 14.62 9.98
C GLY A 43 -0.72 16.00 9.37
N SER A 44 0.23 16.77 9.90
CA SER A 44 0.63 18.07 9.32
C SER A 44 1.49 17.92 8.06
N ALA A 45 2.04 16.71 7.81
CA ALA A 45 2.74 16.36 6.59
C ALA A 45 2.33 14.98 6.08
N VAL A 46 2.16 14.87 4.77
CA VAL A 46 1.96 13.61 4.05
C VAL A 46 3.28 13.18 3.42
N ALA A 47 3.80 12.03 3.82
CA ALA A 47 4.97 11.45 3.18
C ALA A 47 4.56 10.37 2.16
N ALA A 48 5.28 10.26 1.06
CA ALA A 48 5.07 9.20 0.08
C ALA A 48 6.39 8.46 -0.21
N LEU A 49 6.32 7.12 -0.29
CA LEU A 49 7.44 6.29 -0.70
C LEU A 49 7.34 6.00 -2.21
N ALA A 50 8.26 6.54 -2.98
CA ALA A 50 8.42 6.32 -4.40
C ALA A 50 9.45 5.19 -4.62
N TRP A 51 8.96 4.01 -5.04
CA TRP A 51 9.76 2.78 -5.05
C TRP A 51 9.59 1.94 -6.30
N ALA A 52 8.35 1.48 -6.59
CA ALA A 52 8.09 0.55 -7.68
C ALA A 52 8.19 1.25 -9.06
N GLY A 53 8.82 0.59 -10.03
CA GLY A 53 8.80 1.02 -11.42
C GLY A 53 7.49 0.67 -12.13
N GLU A 54 7.45 0.90 -13.46
CA GLU A 54 6.26 0.69 -14.31
C GLU A 54 5.71 -0.74 -14.24
N ALA A 55 6.58 -1.74 -14.11
CA ALA A 55 6.18 -3.15 -13.98
C ALA A 55 5.42 -3.46 -12.68
N GLY A 56 5.37 -2.54 -11.73
CA GLY A 56 4.65 -2.68 -10.45
C GLY A 56 5.24 -3.73 -9.53
N ARG A 57 6.54 -4.00 -9.63
CA ARG A 57 7.25 -4.92 -8.74
C ARG A 57 7.66 -4.21 -7.45
N TRP A 58 7.38 -4.84 -6.33
CA TRP A 58 7.68 -4.37 -4.98
C TRP A 58 8.80 -5.20 -4.36
N ASP A 59 9.86 -5.43 -5.15
CA ASP A 59 11.03 -6.19 -4.72
C ASP A 59 12.01 -5.26 -3.98
N PRO A 60 12.44 -5.59 -2.75
CA PRO A 60 13.42 -4.81 -1.99
C PRO A 60 14.80 -4.69 -2.64
N GLY A 61 15.12 -5.60 -3.58
CA GLY A 61 16.34 -5.54 -4.40
C GLY A 61 16.22 -4.64 -5.64
N GLU A 62 15.03 -4.09 -5.91
CA GLU A 62 14.76 -3.22 -7.05
C GLU A 62 14.45 -1.79 -6.60
N ALA A 63 14.73 -0.82 -7.44
CA ALA A 63 14.40 0.59 -7.24
C ALA A 63 14.03 1.25 -8.56
N ALA A 64 13.14 2.22 -8.50
CA ALA A 64 12.68 2.98 -9.66
C ALA A 64 13.65 4.06 -10.10
N TYR A 65 14.63 4.39 -9.26
CA TYR A 65 15.58 5.46 -9.50
C TYR A 65 17.02 4.96 -9.44
N ASP A 66 17.90 5.68 -10.13
CA ASP A 66 19.35 5.60 -9.96
C ASP A 66 19.83 6.86 -9.24
N ALA A 67 20.76 6.68 -8.28
CA ALA A 67 21.36 7.76 -7.52
C ALA A 67 22.87 7.82 -7.80
N ARG A 68 23.37 9.01 -8.10
CA ARG A 68 24.79 9.30 -8.28
C ARG A 68 25.24 10.46 -7.41
N PRO A 69 26.52 10.49 -6.96
CA PRO A 69 27.08 11.65 -6.29
C PRO A 69 26.97 12.88 -7.21
N GLY A 70 26.37 13.96 -6.73
CA GLY A 70 26.23 15.20 -7.49
C GLY A 70 27.57 15.88 -7.70
N GLN A 71 27.76 16.48 -8.89
CA GLN A 71 28.92 17.31 -9.19
C GLN A 71 28.66 18.74 -8.73
N GLY A 72 29.08 19.10 -7.51
CA GLY A 72 29.11 20.49 -7.06
C GLY A 72 28.17 20.82 -5.91
N ASP A 73 28.39 22.02 -5.32
CA ASP A 73 27.58 22.61 -4.25
C ASP A 73 26.14 22.91 -4.74
N ALA A 74 25.29 21.90 -4.84
CA ALA A 74 23.87 22.12 -5.07
C ALA A 74 23.26 22.72 -3.78
N ARG A 75 23.23 24.03 -3.69
CA ARG A 75 22.43 24.76 -2.68
C ARG A 75 20.95 24.49 -2.94
N PRO A 76 20.24 23.90 -2.00
CA PRO A 76 18.78 23.77 -2.12
C PRO A 76 18.16 25.18 -2.22
N THR A 77 17.42 25.44 -3.29
CA THR A 77 16.72 26.74 -3.52
C THR A 77 15.29 26.70 -2.96
N GLY A 78 15.10 26.29 -1.71
CA GLY A 78 13.79 26.27 -1.06
C GLY A 78 13.92 26.40 0.47
N PRO A 79 12.81 26.61 1.21
CA PRO A 79 12.81 26.86 2.66
C PRO A 79 13.15 25.63 3.52
N VAL A 80 13.82 24.62 2.98
CA VAL A 80 14.35 23.50 3.76
C VAL A 80 15.47 24.06 4.65
N ARG A 81 15.18 24.18 5.93
CA ARG A 81 16.12 24.65 6.95
C ARG A 81 17.42 23.86 6.87
N ARG A 82 18.49 24.58 6.59
CA ARG A 82 19.92 24.24 6.68
C ARG A 82 20.25 22.73 6.74
N THR A 83 20.66 22.18 5.59
CA THR A 83 21.52 20.99 5.53
C THR A 83 22.83 21.33 6.21
N GLU A 84 23.31 20.41 7.08
CA GLU A 84 24.67 20.49 7.62
C GLU A 84 25.64 20.60 6.43
N ALA A 85 26.41 21.68 6.42
CA ALA A 85 27.42 21.94 5.41
C ALA A 85 28.43 20.77 5.38
N GLY A 86 28.57 20.09 4.22
CA GLY A 86 29.66 19.18 3.97
C GLY A 86 29.37 17.78 3.46
N ARG A 87 28.10 17.34 3.28
CA ARG A 87 27.82 16.07 2.60
C ARG A 87 27.62 16.31 1.10
N PRO A 88 28.28 15.55 0.20
CA PRO A 88 28.04 15.65 -1.23
C PRO A 88 26.56 15.42 -1.49
N GLY A 89 25.94 16.31 -2.27
CA GLY A 89 24.57 16.13 -2.73
C GLY A 89 24.46 14.88 -3.62
N TRP A 90 23.29 14.26 -3.64
CA TRP A 90 22.99 13.17 -4.57
C TRP A 90 22.04 13.69 -5.63
N GLU A 91 22.21 13.23 -6.85
CA GLU A 91 21.28 13.44 -7.97
C GLU A 91 20.56 12.13 -8.25
N LEU A 92 19.22 12.22 -8.38
CA LEU A 92 18.37 11.09 -8.64
C LEU A 92 17.68 11.25 -10.00
N ASP A 93 17.68 10.14 -10.76
CA ASP A 93 17.04 10.03 -12.06
C ASP A 93 16.17 8.78 -12.12
N GLY A 94 15.00 8.87 -12.76
CA GLY A 94 14.10 7.74 -12.95
C GLY A 94 12.62 8.08 -12.78
N GLU A 95 11.79 7.03 -12.78
CA GLU A 95 10.35 7.20 -12.66
C GLU A 95 9.72 6.09 -11.83
N ALA A 96 9.05 6.46 -10.72
CA ALA A 96 8.28 5.55 -9.89
C ALA A 96 6.80 5.63 -10.23
N HIS A 97 6.16 4.47 -10.23
CA HIS A 97 4.73 4.29 -10.48
C HIS A 97 4.02 3.82 -9.20
N TYR A 98 2.71 3.92 -9.20
CA TYR A 98 1.85 3.46 -8.09
C TYR A 98 2.19 4.11 -6.74
N VAL A 99 2.74 5.32 -6.76
CA VAL A 99 3.12 6.04 -5.55
C VAL A 99 1.85 6.52 -4.83
N LEU A 100 1.58 5.95 -3.67
CA LEU A 100 0.44 6.32 -2.84
C LEU A 100 0.55 7.79 -2.41
N ASP A 101 -0.49 8.58 -2.71
CA ASP A 101 -0.59 10.00 -2.42
C ASP A 101 0.58 10.87 -2.94
N GLY A 102 1.39 10.35 -3.87
CA GLY A 102 2.60 10.99 -4.36
C GLY A 102 2.39 12.36 -5.02
N ASP A 103 1.20 12.60 -5.59
CA ASP A 103 0.84 13.89 -6.20
C ASP A 103 0.62 15.01 -5.17
N ARG A 104 0.36 14.65 -3.90
CA ARG A 104 0.08 15.58 -2.80
C ARG A 104 1.09 15.51 -1.65
N ALA A 105 2.09 14.65 -1.76
CA ALA A 105 3.08 14.48 -0.71
C ALA A 105 3.83 15.78 -0.42
N ASP A 106 4.03 16.06 0.87
CA ASP A 106 4.87 17.14 1.39
C ASP A 106 6.34 16.69 1.51
N VAL A 107 6.55 15.37 1.58
CA VAL A 107 7.86 14.73 1.61
C VAL A 107 7.85 13.50 0.69
N LEU A 108 8.84 13.39 -0.18
CA LEU A 108 9.07 12.18 -0.95
C LEU A 108 10.25 11.39 -0.34
N LEU A 109 10.04 10.09 -0.15
CA LEU A 109 11.12 9.14 0.08
C LEU A 109 11.31 8.37 -1.22
N ALA A 110 12.47 8.47 -1.83
CA ALA A 110 12.82 7.79 -3.07
C ALA A 110 13.72 6.59 -2.79
N ALA A 111 13.32 5.40 -3.26
CA ALA A 111 14.19 4.23 -3.28
C ALA A 111 15.02 4.27 -4.56
N ALA A 112 16.35 4.37 -4.42
CA ALA A 112 17.26 4.49 -5.55
C ALA A 112 18.40 3.50 -5.47
N ARG A 113 18.89 3.05 -6.64
CA ARG A 113 20.12 2.27 -6.77
C ARG A 113 21.30 3.22 -6.65
N ALA A 114 22.12 3.00 -5.64
CA ALA A 114 23.37 3.71 -5.38
C ALA A 114 24.57 2.76 -5.49
N PRO A 115 25.82 3.25 -5.51
CA PRO A 115 27.00 2.39 -5.62
C PRO A 115 27.11 1.30 -4.55
N GLY A 116 26.51 1.49 -3.37
CA GLY A 116 26.48 0.53 -2.26
C GLY A 116 25.26 -0.38 -2.21
N GLY A 117 24.36 -0.35 -3.22
CA GLY A 117 23.11 -1.07 -3.25
C GLY A 117 21.89 -0.13 -3.20
N ILE A 118 20.75 -0.67 -2.79
CA ILE A 118 19.54 0.14 -2.65
C ILE A 118 19.64 1.07 -1.44
N ALA A 119 19.35 2.35 -1.62
CA ALA A 119 19.34 3.36 -0.58
C ALA A 119 18.04 4.19 -0.63
N LEU A 120 17.68 4.76 0.51
CA LEU A 120 16.55 5.70 0.62
C LEU A 120 17.07 7.13 0.60
N PHE A 121 16.34 7.98 -0.11
CA PHE A 121 16.63 9.41 -0.21
C PHE A 121 15.37 10.21 0.10
N GLU A 122 15.51 11.24 0.90
CA GLU A 122 14.52 12.29 1.04
C GLU A 122 14.67 13.26 -0.11
N VAL A 123 13.56 13.59 -0.73
CA VAL A 123 13.46 14.50 -1.89
C VAL A 123 12.40 15.55 -1.62
N ASP A 124 12.75 16.82 -1.80
CA ASP A 124 11.75 17.91 -1.75
C ASP A 124 10.84 17.80 -3.00
N PRO A 125 9.53 17.59 -2.80
CA PRO A 125 8.60 17.43 -3.93
C PRO A 125 8.40 18.68 -4.79
N HIS A 126 8.88 19.84 -4.32
CA HIS A 126 8.70 21.13 -5.01
C HIS A 126 9.98 21.63 -5.69
N GLN A 127 11.09 20.90 -5.56
CA GLN A 127 12.34 21.31 -6.19
C GLN A 127 12.32 21.09 -7.72
N ARG A 128 13.29 21.72 -8.39
CA ARG A 128 13.54 21.48 -9.81
C ARG A 128 13.89 20.01 -10.06
N GLY A 129 13.45 19.45 -11.20
CA GLY A 129 13.68 18.06 -11.55
C GLY A 129 12.67 17.08 -10.97
N VAL A 130 11.70 17.51 -10.19
CA VAL A 130 10.60 16.69 -9.68
C VAL A 130 9.32 16.93 -10.48
N THR A 131 8.76 15.90 -11.06
CA THR A 131 7.44 15.95 -11.69
C THR A 131 6.54 14.90 -11.07
N ARG A 132 5.32 15.30 -10.69
CA ARG A 132 4.32 14.45 -10.04
C ARG A 132 3.01 14.52 -10.79
N ARG A 133 2.47 13.38 -11.15
CA ARG A 133 1.23 13.29 -11.90
C ARG A 133 0.28 12.27 -11.27
N ALA A 134 -0.90 12.72 -10.88
CA ALA A 134 -1.97 11.80 -10.46
C ALA A 134 -2.35 10.86 -11.60
N VAL A 135 -2.63 9.60 -11.27
CA VAL A 135 -3.05 8.58 -12.22
C VAL A 135 -4.54 8.31 -12.04
N THR A 136 -5.28 8.33 -13.14
CA THR A 136 -6.68 7.88 -13.14
C THR A 136 -6.71 6.37 -13.10
N THR A 137 -7.26 5.81 -12.05
CA THR A 137 -7.37 4.36 -11.84
C THR A 137 -8.82 3.93 -11.78
N MET A 138 -9.05 2.62 -11.91
CA MET A 138 -10.38 2.04 -11.74
C MET A 138 -10.93 2.28 -10.33
N ASP A 139 -10.08 2.15 -9.31
CA ASP A 139 -10.41 2.47 -7.92
C ASP A 139 -10.17 3.96 -7.64
N THR A 140 -11.22 4.75 -7.69
CA THR A 140 -11.18 6.20 -7.43
C THR A 140 -11.11 6.54 -5.93
N SER A 141 -11.21 5.56 -5.05
CA SER A 141 -11.14 5.74 -3.59
C SER A 141 -9.70 5.73 -3.06
N ARG A 142 -8.70 5.45 -3.94
CA ARG A 142 -7.26 5.48 -3.61
C ARG A 142 -6.51 6.35 -4.63
N ARG A 143 -5.68 7.24 -4.12
CA ARG A 143 -4.85 8.11 -4.96
C ARG A 143 -3.53 7.42 -5.27
N LEU A 144 -3.20 7.34 -6.54
CA LEU A 144 -1.90 6.88 -7.03
C LEU A 144 -1.29 7.95 -7.94
N ALA A 145 0.03 8.02 -7.93
CA ALA A 145 0.77 8.95 -8.77
C ALA A 145 1.93 8.27 -9.48
N VAL A 146 2.37 8.89 -10.56
CA VAL A 146 3.69 8.72 -11.14
C VAL A 146 4.56 9.87 -10.65
N VAL A 147 5.75 9.54 -10.17
CA VAL A 147 6.76 10.50 -9.71
C VAL A 147 8.02 10.32 -10.54
N ARG A 148 8.38 11.35 -11.32
CA ARG A 148 9.60 11.37 -12.13
C ARG A 148 10.62 12.31 -11.49
N LEU A 149 11.84 11.82 -11.40
CA LEU A 149 13.02 12.58 -10.99
C LEU A 149 13.96 12.72 -12.20
N ASP A 150 14.48 13.93 -12.44
CA ASP A 150 15.36 14.28 -13.54
C ASP A 150 16.45 15.20 -12.99
N GLY A 151 17.55 14.60 -12.53
CA GLY A 151 18.61 15.29 -11.80
C GLY A 151 18.14 15.92 -10.49
N ALA A 152 17.13 15.33 -9.84
CA ALA A 152 16.59 15.87 -8.59
C ALA A 152 17.57 15.66 -7.43
N ALA A 153 17.76 16.70 -6.60
CA ALA A 153 18.61 16.60 -5.43
C ALA A 153 18.00 15.67 -4.36
N GLY A 154 18.77 14.73 -3.84
CA GLY A 154 18.37 13.83 -2.79
C GLY A 154 19.27 13.91 -1.57
N ARG A 155 18.68 13.83 -0.38
CA ARG A 155 19.38 13.68 0.89
C ARG A 155 19.27 12.23 1.33
N PRO A 156 20.39 11.52 1.57
CA PRO A 156 20.33 10.16 2.09
C PRO A 156 19.52 10.10 3.38
N ALA A 157 18.59 9.13 3.45
CA ALA A 157 17.78 8.83 4.61
C ALA A 157 18.05 7.38 5.04
N GLY A 158 19.14 7.19 5.77
CA GLY A 158 19.58 5.88 6.27
C GLY A 158 21.06 5.57 6.06
N SER A 159 21.49 4.47 6.66
CA SER A 159 22.90 4.03 6.70
C SER A 159 23.30 3.11 5.54
N GLY A 160 22.51 3.01 4.47
CA GLY A 160 22.81 2.15 3.31
C GLY A 160 22.06 0.80 3.29
N ALA A 161 21.27 0.47 4.30
CA ALA A 161 20.45 -0.77 4.35
C ALA A 161 19.06 -0.60 3.72
N GLY A 162 18.95 0.14 2.60
CA GLY A 162 17.67 0.50 1.99
C GLY A 162 16.84 -0.72 1.60
N GLY A 163 17.43 -1.79 1.08
CA GLY A 163 16.70 -3.01 0.74
C GLY A 163 16.03 -3.66 1.96
N ALA A 164 16.70 -3.75 3.09
CA ALA A 164 16.12 -4.28 4.33
C ALA A 164 15.00 -3.37 4.86
N ALA A 165 15.17 -2.05 4.78
CA ALA A 165 14.14 -1.08 5.15
C ALA A 165 12.90 -1.20 4.27
N LEU A 166 13.07 -1.37 2.96
CA LEU A 166 11.97 -1.60 2.02
C LEU A 166 11.26 -2.93 2.28
N ALA A 167 11.99 -4.01 2.57
CA ALA A 167 11.41 -5.30 2.93
C ALA A 167 10.52 -5.18 4.16
N ARG A 168 11.02 -4.54 5.22
CA ARG A 168 10.28 -4.32 6.46
C ARG A 168 9.04 -3.46 6.22
N ALA A 169 9.19 -2.34 5.50
CA ALA A 169 8.09 -1.44 5.18
C ALA A 169 6.99 -2.14 4.36
N ARG A 170 7.38 -2.94 3.36
CA ARG A 170 6.44 -3.74 2.57
C ARG A 170 5.66 -4.73 3.44
N ASP A 171 6.34 -5.47 4.30
CA ASP A 171 5.70 -6.48 5.13
C ASP A 171 4.68 -5.84 6.09
N LEU A 172 5.02 -4.72 6.72
CA LEU A 172 4.09 -3.97 7.57
C LEU A 172 2.95 -3.31 6.77
N ALA A 173 3.22 -2.85 5.55
CA ALA A 173 2.17 -2.35 4.66
C ALA A 173 1.22 -3.48 4.20
N CYS A 174 1.72 -4.70 3.97
CA CYS A 174 0.90 -5.89 3.71
C CYS A 174 0.00 -6.23 4.90
N VAL A 175 0.51 -6.17 6.13
CA VAL A 175 -0.29 -6.36 7.35
C VAL A 175 -1.41 -5.31 7.44
N ALA A 176 -1.08 -4.04 7.27
CA ALA A 176 -2.07 -2.95 7.32
C ALA A 176 -3.13 -3.07 6.21
N LEU A 177 -2.69 -3.41 4.98
CA LEU A 177 -3.59 -3.61 3.85
C LEU A 177 -4.49 -4.84 4.03
N SER A 178 -3.99 -5.93 4.64
CA SER A 178 -4.81 -7.10 4.95
C SER A 178 -5.97 -6.76 5.87
N ALA A 179 -5.74 -5.94 6.90
CA ALA A 179 -6.81 -5.46 7.79
C ALA A 179 -7.84 -4.59 7.05
N GLU A 180 -7.39 -3.69 6.17
CA GLU A 180 -8.29 -2.92 5.31
C GLU A 180 -9.13 -3.83 4.42
N GLN A 181 -8.53 -4.85 3.83
CA GLN A 181 -9.22 -5.83 2.97
C GLN A 181 -10.27 -6.63 3.73
N VAL A 182 -9.99 -7.03 4.97
CA VAL A 182 -10.96 -7.71 5.86
C VAL A 182 -12.16 -6.81 6.12
N GLY A 183 -11.94 -5.54 6.47
CA GLY A 183 -13.02 -4.58 6.70
C GLY A 183 -13.90 -4.37 5.48
N ALA A 184 -13.28 -4.23 4.29
CA ALA A 184 -14.00 -4.09 3.03
C ALA A 184 -14.81 -5.36 2.69
N ALA A 185 -14.23 -6.56 2.86
CA ALA A 185 -14.91 -7.83 2.62
C ALA A 185 -16.10 -8.04 3.56
N GLN A 186 -15.91 -7.77 4.84
CA GLN A 186 -16.98 -7.84 5.84
C GLN A 186 -18.15 -6.93 5.46
N ARG A 187 -17.87 -5.67 5.12
CA ARG A 187 -18.92 -4.71 4.75
C ARG A 187 -19.62 -5.09 3.46
N ALA A 188 -18.90 -5.55 2.45
CA ALA A 188 -19.46 -6.03 1.20
C ALA A 188 -20.43 -7.21 1.43
N LEU A 189 -20.06 -8.15 2.31
CA LEU A 189 -20.94 -9.27 2.69
C LEU A 189 -22.20 -8.79 3.44
N GLU A 190 -22.05 -7.90 4.43
CA GLU A 190 -23.18 -7.33 5.18
C GLU A 190 -24.20 -6.65 4.27
N LEU A 191 -23.73 -5.81 3.32
CA LEU A 191 -24.57 -5.13 2.34
C LEU A 191 -25.29 -6.15 1.43
N THR A 192 -24.58 -7.21 1.03
CA THR A 192 -25.14 -8.27 0.21
C THR A 192 -26.26 -9.04 0.93
N VAL A 193 -26.02 -9.39 2.19
CA VAL A 193 -27.01 -10.06 3.04
C VAL A 193 -28.25 -9.16 3.24
N ALA A 194 -28.03 -7.88 3.53
CA ALA A 194 -29.13 -6.92 3.70
C ALA A 194 -29.96 -6.77 2.43
N TYR A 195 -29.30 -6.63 1.28
CA TYR A 195 -29.97 -6.54 -0.02
C TYR A 195 -30.79 -7.79 -0.34
N THR A 196 -30.21 -8.98 -0.17
CA THR A 196 -30.91 -10.24 -0.47
C THR A 196 -32.10 -10.52 0.44
N LYS A 197 -32.07 -10.02 1.68
CA LYS A 197 -33.23 -10.06 2.60
C LYS A 197 -34.36 -9.12 2.18
N ALA A 198 -34.03 -7.99 1.57
CA ALA A 198 -35.03 -6.97 1.16
C ALA A 198 -35.57 -7.19 -0.24
N ARG A 199 -34.76 -7.70 -1.18
CA ARG A 199 -35.14 -7.88 -2.58
C ARG A 199 -36.09 -9.04 -2.76
N VAL A 200 -37.29 -8.78 -3.28
CA VAL A 200 -38.29 -9.80 -3.58
C VAL A 200 -38.29 -10.16 -5.07
N GLN A 201 -38.20 -11.43 -5.38
CA GLN A 201 -38.41 -12.03 -6.69
C GLN A 201 -39.08 -13.42 -6.53
N PHE A 202 -39.85 -13.86 -7.50
CA PHE A 202 -40.58 -15.13 -7.43
C PHE A 202 -41.45 -15.24 -6.15
N GLY A 203 -42.05 -14.13 -5.74
CA GLY A 203 -42.99 -14.07 -4.60
C GLY A 203 -42.34 -14.13 -3.21
N ARG A 204 -41.02 -14.08 -3.07
CA ARG A 204 -40.30 -14.12 -1.77
C ARG A 204 -38.97 -13.40 -1.82
N PRO A 205 -38.37 -13.02 -0.66
CA PRO A 205 -37.02 -12.49 -0.59
C PRO A 205 -36.01 -13.42 -1.28
N VAL A 206 -35.12 -12.87 -2.11
CA VAL A 206 -34.14 -13.69 -2.85
C VAL A 206 -33.18 -14.41 -1.91
N GLY A 207 -32.88 -13.84 -0.73
CA GLY A 207 -32.07 -14.48 0.32
C GLY A 207 -32.71 -15.69 0.98
N SER A 208 -33.99 -16.02 0.67
CA SER A 208 -34.66 -17.23 1.14
C SER A 208 -34.33 -18.46 0.27
N PHE A 209 -33.69 -18.29 -0.88
CA PHE A 209 -33.26 -19.42 -1.71
C PHE A 209 -31.95 -20.02 -1.18
N GLN A 210 -31.94 -21.34 -0.94
CA GLN A 210 -30.80 -22.06 -0.39
C GLN A 210 -29.49 -21.83 -1.19
N ALA A 211 -29.57 -21.79 -2.52
CA ALA A 211 -28.42 -21.55 -3.39
C ALA A 211 -27.70 -20.22 -3.05
N LEU A 212 -28.44 -19.17 -2.67
CA LEU A 212 -27.86 -17.89 -2.28
C LEU A 212 -27.41 -17.90 -0.82
N GLN A 213 -28.13 -18.60 0.08
CA GLN A 213 -27.76 -18.76 1.47
C GLN A 213 -26.39 -19.46 1.60
N HIS A 214 -26.20 -20.57 0.85
CA HIS A 214 -24.95 -21.32 0.86
C HIS A 214 -23.79 -20.46 0.34
N ARG A 215 -23.98 -19.72 -0.75
CA ARG A 215 -22.94 -18.78 -1.25
C ARG A 215 -22.55 -17.75 -0.21
N MET A 216 -23.52 -17.12 0.47
CA MET A 216 -23.23 -16.14 1.52
C MET A 216 -22.58 -16.78 2.76
N ALA A 217 -22.92 -18.02 3.11
CA ALA A 217 -22.26 -18.77 4.16
C ALA A 217 -20.78 -19.06 3.82
N ASP A 218 -20.49 -19.49 2.59
CA ASP A 218 -19.11 -19.69 2.12
C ASP A 218 -18.30 -18.41 2.16
N LEU A 219 -18.91 -17.25 1.77
CA LEU A 219 -18.26 -15.95 1.87
C LEU A 219 -17.97 -15.55 3.32
N HIS A 220 -18.86 -15.89 4.25
CA HIS A 220 -18.62 -15.64 5.68
C HIS A 220 -17.39 -16.41 6.18
N VAL A 221 -17.25 -17.67 5.82
CA VAL A 221 -16.07 -18.48 6.15
C VAL A 221 -14.79 -17.84 5.59
N LEU A 222 -14.82 -17.37 4.34
CA LEU A 222 -13.67 -16.67 3.74
C LEU A 222 -13.29 -15.40 4.51
N VAL A 223 -14.27 -14.58 4.92
CA VAL A 223 -14.04 -13.34 5.67
C VAL A 223 -13.43 -13.64 7.04
N GLU A 224 -13.96 -14.63 7.77
CA GLU A 224 -13.46 -14.98 9.11
C GLU A 224 -12.07 -15.62 9.05
N SER A 225 -11.79 -16.42 8.01
CA SER A 225 -10.44 -16.95 7.78
C SER A 225 -9.45 -15.83 7.44
N ALA A 226 -9.85 -14.86 6.59
CA ALA A 226 -9.03 -13.69 6.27
C ALA A 226 -8.75 -12.84 7.51
N ARG A 227 -9.76 -12.65 8.37
CA ARG A 227 -9.63 -11.93 9.65
C ARG A 227 -8.60 -12.60 10.56
N SER A 228 -8.68 -13.91 10.69
CA SER A 228 -7.77 -14.69 11.53
C SER A 228 -6.32 -14.56 11.06
N LEU A 229 -6.06 -14.64 9.74
CA LEU A 229 -4.73 -14.44 9.16
C LEU A 229 -4.23 -13.01 9.33
N SER A 230 -5.09 -12.01 9.12
CA SER A 230 -4.74 -10.60 9.31
C SER A 230 -4.36 -10.30 10.76
N TYR A 231 -5.10 -10.84 11.73
CA TYR A 231 -4.81 -10.66 13.15
C TYR A 231 -3.53 -11.40 13.57
N ALA A 232 -3.28 -12.59 13.03
CA ALA A 232 -2.03 -13.31 13.27
C ALA A 232 -0.82 -12.52 12.76
N ALA A 233 -0.92 -11.91 11.56
CA ALA A 233 0.13 -11.06 11.00
C ALA A 233 0.30 -9.77 11.82
N ALA A 234 -0.79 -9.14 12.29
CA ALA A 234 -0.73 -7.95 13.14
C ALA A 234 -0.08 -8.26 14.50
N SER A 235 -0.39 -9.40 15.10
CA SER A 235 0.25 -9.86 16.35
C SER A 235 1.75 -10.10 16.15
N ALA A 236 2.16 -10.72 15.05
CA ALA A 236 3.58 -10.90 14.71
C ALA A 236 4.30 -9.56 14.52
N ALA A 237 3.65 -8.59 13.87
CA ALA A 237 4.19 -7.25 13.70
C ALA A 237 4.40 -6.54 15.02
N ALA A 238 3.42 -6.61 15.93
CA ALA A 238 3.47 -5.99 17.25
C ALA A 238 4.50 -6.65 18.18
N GLY A 239 4.65 -7.97 18.08
CA GLY A 239 5.60 -8.75 18.88
C GLY A 239 7.03 -8.77 18.33
N GLY A 240 7.28 -8.20 17.15
CA GLY A 240 8.60 -8.24 16.51
C GLY A 240 9.04 -9.65 16.12
N ALA A 241 8.09 -10.51 15.73
CA ALA A 241 8.36 -11.92 15.43
C ALA A 241 9.24 -12.07 14.18
N ASP A 242 10.16 -13.03 14.21
CA ASP A 242 11.11 -13.32 13.12
C ASP A 242 10.38 -13.79 11.85
N ASP A 243 9.22 -14.44 11.98
CA ASP A 243 8.40 -14.95 10.89
C ASP A 243 7.40 -13.90 10.32
N LEU A 244 7.55 -12.63 10.68
CA LEU A 244 6.66 -11.57 10.19
C LEU A 244 6.53 -11.58 8.67
N GLY A 245 7.62 -11.73 7.93
CA GLY A 245 7.62 -11.75 6.47
C GLY A 245 6.71 -12.84 5.89
N LEU A 246 6.74 -14.03 6.48
CA LEU A 246 5.89 -15.16 6.10
C LEU A 246 4.41 -14.89 6.41
N ARG A 247 4.11 -14.41 7.62
CA ARG A 247 2.72 -14.10 8.04
C ARG A 247 2.13 -12.94 7.25
N ALA A 248 2.92 -11.90 6.98
CA ALA A 248 2.50 -10.76 6.15
C ALA A 248 2.17 -11.20 4.71
N ALA A 249 3.00 -12.08 4.13
CA ALA A 249 2.76 -12.65 2.81
C ALA A 249 1.47 -13.50 2.78
N ALA A 250 1.28 -14.37 3.77
CA ALA A 250 0.08 -15.22 3.88
C ALA A 250 -1.19 -14.37 4.04
N ALA A 251 -1.18 -13.39 4.94
CA ALA A 251 -2.30 -12.48 5.14
C ALA A 251 -2.62 -11.68 3.87
N LYS A 252 -1.60 -11.12 3.18
CA LYS A 252 -1.77 -10.35 1.95
C LYS A 252 -2.36 -11.20 0.82
N ALA A 253 -1.83 -12.40 0.60
CA ALA A 253 -2.33 -13.31 -0.43
C ALA A 253 -3.81 -13.66 -0.16
N TYR A 254 -4.10 -14.23 1.00
CA TYR A 254 -5.43 -14.72 1.33
C TYR A 254 -6.47 -13.59 1.41
N CYS A 255 -6.17 -12.48 2.09
CA CYS A 255 -7.12 -11.36 2.21
C CYS A 255 -7.43 -10.71 0.85
N SER A 256 -6.45 -10.67 -0.06
CA SER A 256 -6.69 -10.16 -1.42
C SER A 256 -7.64 -11.06 -2.21
N GLU A 257 -7.46 -12.37 -2.14
CA GLU A 257 -8.34 -13.35 -2.81
C GLU A 257 -9.73 -13.35 -2.18
N ALA A 258 -9.81 -13.35 -0.85
CA ALA A 258 -11.09 -13.30 -0.13
C ALA A 258 -11.90 -12.04 -0.50
N LEU A 259 -11.29 -10.84 -0.45
CA LEU A 259 -11.97 -9.61 -0.82
C LEU A 259 -12.39 -9.62 -2.29
N THR A 260 -11.55 -10.10 -3.20
CA THR A 260 -11.88 -10.21 -4.63
C THR A 260 -13.08 -11.14 -4.84
N ARG A 261 -13.11 -12.28 -4.16
CA ARG A 261 -14.23 -13.22 -4.23
C ARG A 261 -15.51 -12.62 -3.66
N VAL A 262 -15.45 -12.02 -2.46
CA VAL A 262 -16.62 -11.39 -1.80
C VAL A 262 -17.18 -10.26 -2.65
N ALA A 263 -16.32 -9.39 -3.18
CA ALA A 263 -16.75 -8.26 -4.00
C ALA A 263 -17.36 -8.72 -5.34
N GLY A 264 -16.81 -9.76 -5.96
CA GLY A 264 -17.39 -10.39 -7.16
C GLY A 264 -18.77 -10.99 -6.90
N GLU A 265 -18.93 -11.72 -5.80
CA GLU A 265 -20.21 -12.27 -5.36
C GLU A 265 -21.21 -11.17 -4.98
N MET A 266 -20.75 -10.05 -4.38
CA MET A 266 -21.59 -8.89 -4.13
C MET A 266 -22.20 -8.36 -5.44
N ILE A 267 -21.39 -8.15 -6.48
CA ILE A 267 -21.91 -7.74 -7.81
C ILE A 267 -22.95 -8.74 -8.30
N GLN A 268 -22.64 -10.04 -8.29
CA GLN A 268 -23.51 -11.09 -8.79
C GLN A 268 -24.84 -11.16 -8.04
N LEU A 269 -24.82 -11.07 -6.71
CA LEU A 269 -26.00 -11.21 -5.86
C LEU A 269 -26.90 -9.97 -5.84
N HIS A 270 -26.38 -8.80 -6.21
CA HIS A 270 -27.17 -7.59 -6.43
C HIS A 270 -27.80 -7.54 -7.82
N GLY A 271 -27.34 -8.36 -8.77
CA GLY A 271 -27.81 -8.33 -10.16
C GLY A 271 -27.47 -6.99 -10.85
N ALA A 272 -28.33 -6.53 -11.73
CA ALA A 272 -28.05 -5.35 -12.55
C ALA A 272 -27.68 -4.09 -11.75
N ILE A 273 -28.30 -3.86 -10.59
CA ILE A 273 -27.98 -2.68 -9.76
C ILE A 273 -26.52 -2.67 -9.27
N GLY A 274 -25.91 -3.85 -9.08
CA GLY A 274 -24.53 -3.98 -8.58
C GLY A 274 -23.46 -3.37 -9.49
N ILE A 275 -23.76 -3.21 -10.78
CA ILE A 275 -22.84 -2.60 -11.76
C ILE A 275 -23.18 -1.15 -12.08
N THR A 276 -24.24 -0.60 -11.49
CA THR A 276 -24.65 0.80 -11.71
C THR A 276 -23.97 1.74 -10.70
N TRP A 277 -24.02 3.05 -11.00
CA TRP A 277 -23.56 4.07 -10.07
C TRP A 277 -24.54 4.35 -8.91
N GLU A 278 -25.74 3.76 -8.95
CA GLU A 278 -26.75 3.90 -7.91
C GLU A 278 -26.47 3.08 -6.65
N HIS A 279 -25.56 2.10 -6.75
CA HIS A 279 -25.20 1.22 -5.64
C HIS A 279 -23.68 1.11 -5.48
N ASP A 280 -23.19 1.03 -4.23
CA ASP A 280 -21.75 1.02 -3.92
C ASP A 280 -21.02 -0.32 -4.24
N ALA A 281 -21.73 -1.37 -4.68
CA ALA A 281 -21.12 -2.68 -4.95
C ALA A 281 -19.92 -2.59 -5.89
N HIS A 282 -20.03 -1.80 -6.98
CA HIS A 282 -18.95 -1.61 -7.92
C HIS A 282 -17.69 -0.95 -7.30
N ARG A 283 -17.85 -0.16 -6.21
CA ARG A 283 -16.74 0.49 -5.52
C ARG A 283 -15.92 -0.54 -4.74
N TYR A 284 -16.60 -1.48 -4.05
CA TYR A 284 -15.93 -2.60 -3.36
C TYR A 284 -15.18 -3.48 -4.35
N PHE A 285 -15.79 -3.77 -5.50
CA PHE A 285 -15.15 -4.53 -6.57
C PHE A 285 -13.88 -3.84 -7.10
N LYS A 286 -13.95 -2.55 -7.39
CA LYS A 286 -12.82 -1.75 -7.85
C LYS A 286 -11.70 -1.68 -6.80
N ARG A 287 -12.05 -1.47 -5.52
CA ARG A 287 -11.10 -1.47 -4.41
C ARG A 287 -10.42 -2.84 -4.26
N ALA A 288 -11.15 -3.94 -4.39
CA ALA A 288 -10.60 -5.29 -4.32
C ALA A 288 -9.50 -5.51 -5.36
N HIS A 289 -9.79 -5.20 -6.62
CA HIS A 289 -8.82 -5.35 -7.70
C HIS A 289 -7.61 -4.40 -7.55
N GLY A 290 -7.83 -3.13 -7.21
CA GLY A 290 -6.73 -2.18 -6.95
C GLY A 290 -5.83 -2.62 -5.79
N ALA A 291 -6.43 -3.03 -4.68
CA ALA A 291 -5.70 -3.47 -3.49
C ALA A 291 -4.92 -4.78 -3.73
N ALA A 292 -5.41 -5.68 -4.58
CA ALA A 292 -4.73 -6.95 -4.88
C ALA A 292 -3.34 -6.75 -5.52
N HIS A 293 -3.12 -5.65 -6.24
CA HIS A 293 -1.86 -5.34 -6.91
C HIS A 293 -0.85 -4.57 -6.05
N LEU A 294 -1.30 -3.88 -5.00
CA LEU A 294 -0.41 -3.11 -4.12
C LEU A 294 0.50 -4.05 -3.30
N PHE A 295 1.77 -3.69 -3.22
CA PHE A 295 2.81 -4.39 -2.45
C PHE A 295 3.06 -5.84 -2.89
N GLY A 296 2.69 -6.17 -4.11
CA GLY A 296 2.80 -7.51 -4.70
C GLY A 296 1.46 -8.20 -4.90
N ARG A 297 1.36 -8.97 -5.97
CA ARG A 297 0.18 -9.78 -6.30
C ARG A 297 0.06 -10.98 -5.37
N PRO A 298 -1.14 -11.57 -5.17
CA PRO A 298 -1.30 -12.80 -4.38
C PRO A 298 -0.35 -13.92 -4.79
N SER A 299 -0.16 -14.15 -6.10
CA SER A 299 0.75 -15.16 -6.63
C SER A 299 2.22 -14.93 -6.27
N GLU A 300 2.68 -13.68 -6.22
CA GLU A 300 4.04 -13.32 -5.81
C GLU A 300 4.26 -13.62 -4.32
N HIS A 301 3.26 -13.34 -3.49
CA HIS A 301 3.30 -13.68 -2.07
C HIS A 301 3.25 -15.19 -1.83
N VAL A 302 2.45 -15.95 -2.60
CA VAL A 302 2.44 -17.42 -2.55
C VAL A 302 3.82 -17.98 -2.94
N ALA A 303 4.44 -17.47 -4.01
CA ALA A 303 5.79 -17.86 -4.40
C ALA A 303 6.82 -17.57 -3.28
N ARG A 304 6.69 -16.41 -2.62
CA ARG A 304 7.55 -16.02 -1.49
C ARG A 304 7.37 -16.97 -0.28
N ILE A 305 6.12 -17.37 0.02
CA ILE A 305 5.84 -18.37 1.06
C ILE A 305 6.49 -19.71 0.69
N ALA A 306 6.30 -20.15 -0.55
CA ALA A 306 6.84 -21.42 -1.03
C ALA A 306 8.39 -21.45 -0.90
N ALA A 307 9.08 -20.40 -1.34
CA ALA A 307 10.51 -20.27 -1.19
C ALA A 307 10.96 -20.36 0.29
N THR A 308 10.24 -19.69 1.21
CA THR A 308 10.58 -19.73 2.65
C THR A 308 10.36 -21.11 3.27
N VAL A 309 9.33 -21.86 2.84
CA VAL A 309 8.95 -23.14 3.45
C VAL A 309 9.71 -24.33 2.81
N ILE A 310 10.06 -24.23 1.53
CA ILE A 310 10.71 -25.31 0.78
C ILE A 310 12.23 -25.21 0.84
N ASP A 311 12.76 -23.97 0.73
CA ASP A 311 14.20 -23.71 0.59
C ASP A 311 14.87 -23.33 1.94
N GLY A 312 14.09 -23.05 2.98
CA GLY A 312 14.55 -22.73 4.36
C GLY A 312 14.45 -23.95 5.22
#